data_51c0b11cea4b8fca871a0fb9754052de
#
_entry.id   51c0b11cea4b8fca871a0fb9754052de
#
_cell.length_a   1.000
_cell.length_b   1.000
_cell.length_c   1.000
_cell.angle_alpha   90.00
_cell.angle_beta   90.00
_cell.angle_gamma   90.00
#
_symmetry.space_group_name_H-M   'P 1'
#
loop_
_entity.id
_entity.type
_entity.pdbx_description
1 polymer ?
#
loop_
_entity_poly.entity_id
_entity_poly.type
_entity_poly.pdbx_seq_one_letter_code
_entity_poly.pdbx_strand_id
1 'polypeptide(L)'
;LSLTLAAAVAAEDFIVILPPGSNILPPNQPEQPEPDDEDRIVTLQIPITKVVELGGNTAPKQTTFSFYAFPSDPSYGRYEAGGTGLWDVQNCTVSVNGAGTFSCVMTIQIDRSDFFALTDNQGIFVVETNDDQSGWTYDETRWFLQPQYKWSDAAREYKWTGGWDCYNKFEAMEGSVHVNPDNAQGGLGFVNLYTENTAPVTEPTYKPATLNKTDHFAFLKGYPGGGFAPGKNMSRAEVTTMFARLLTEQMEANKSYPASFSDVTSAHWAANYIGYMEQFGIVRGYSNGTFRPNAPITRAEFAAICCRFEQLTDGAAAFTDVPASHWAAKSIAYAATRGWVTGYADGTFKPGNNITRAEVAAVTCRLLERSADIEYIRAHLKELPRVFADMNEQHWAYWYVMEAANGHDYTKSGNTETWLRTYP
;
A
#
# COMPACT_ATOMS: atom_id res chain seq x y z
N LEU A 1 -31.04 9.77 -16.08
CA LEU A 1 -30.28 10.83 -15.37
C LEU A 1 -28.82 10.63 -15.79
N SER A 2 -28.33 11.52 -16.69
CA SER A 2 -26.97 11.49 -17.18
C SER A 2 -25.99 11.73 -16.03
N LEU A 3 -24.98 10.86 -15.91
CA LEU A 3 -23.78 11.16 -15.15
C LEU A 3 -23.06 12.30 -15.89
N THR A 4 -23.39 13.50 -15.57
CA THR A 4 -22.47 14.61 -15.82
C THR A 4 -21.41 14.49 -14.72
N LEU A 5 -20.23 13.98 -15.05
CA LEU A 5 -19.03 14.39 -14.30
C LEU A 5 -19.01 15.91 -14.43
N ALA A 6 -19.54 16.59 -13.44
CA ALA A 6 -19.52 18.03 -13.42
C ALA A 6 -18.09 18.46 -13.05
N ALA A 7 -17.19 18.41 -14.02
CA ALA A 7 -15.99 19.21 -13.94
C ALA A 7 -16.44 20.65 -14.19
N ALA A 8 -16.63 21.40 -13.12
CA ALA A 8 -16.81 22.83 -13.20
C ALA A 8 -15.44 23.47 -13.46
N VAL A 9 -14.94 23.31 -14.69
CA VAL A 9 -13.82 24.09 -15.20
C VAL A 9 -14.36 24.82 -16.44
N ALA A 10 -14.30 26.13 -16.41
CA ALA A 10 -14.61 26.97 -17.55
C ALA A 10 -13.71 26.55 -18.73
N ALA A 11 -14.32 26.29 -19.89
CA ALA A 11 -13.71 25.68 -21.07
C ALA A 11 -12.89 26.69 -21.91
N GLU A 12 -12.15 27.57 -21.30
CA GLU A 12 -11.32 28.52 -22.02
C GLU A 12 -9.87 28.41 -21.54
N ASP A 13 -8.98 28.07 -22.50
CA ASP A 13 -7.51 28.08 -22.43
C ASP A 13 -6.78 26.77 -22.00
N PHE A 14 -6.78 25.76 -22.89
CA PHE A 14 -5.94 24.59 -22.73
C PHE A 14 -5.05 24.34 -23.96
N ILE A 15 -3.73 24.38 -23.77
CA ILE A 15 -2.73 24.06 -24.80
C ILE A 15 -2.15 22.66 -24.50
N VAL A 16 -2.26 21.75 -25.45
CA VAL A 16 -1.71 20.39 -25.36
C VAL A 16 -0.49 20.24 -26.25
N ILE A 17 0.55 19.64 -25.73
CA ILE A 17 1.82 19.40 -26.39
C ILE A 17 1.77 18.11 -27.23
N LEU A 18 2.36 18.15 -28.40
CA LEU A 18 2.42 17.12 -29.43
C LEU A 18 3.21 15.87 -29.04
N PRO A 19 2.95 14.72 -29.69
CA PRO A 19 3.70 13.48 -29.46
C PRO A 19 5.17 13.60 -29.89
N PRO A 20 6.06 12.74 -29.34
CA PRO A 20 7.50 12.88 -29.51
C PRO A 20 7.96 12.65 -30.94
N GLY A 21 8.54 13.68 -31.55
CA GLY A 21 9.13 13.59 -32.89
C GLY A 21 9.43 14.90 -33.60
N SER A 22 9.09 16.07 -33.10
CA SER A 22 9.43 17.35 -33.74
C SER A 22 10.25 18.26 -32.84
N ASN A 23 11.56 18.12 -32.94
CA ASN A 23 12.51 19.16 -32.55
C ASN A 23 12.37 20.34 -33.46
N ILE A 24 11.91 21.51 -32.97
CA ILE A 24 12.41 22.85 -33.29
C ILE A 24 11.80 23.82 -32.25
N LEU A 25 12.60 24.27 -31.31
CA LEU A 25 12.29 25.44 -30.48
C LEU A 25 12.77 26.68 -31.21
N PRO A 26 11.93 27.71 -31.42
CA PRO A 26 12.40 29.02 -31.80
C PRO A 26 13.00 29.74 -30.58
N PRO A 27 14.05 30.55 -30.78
CA PRO A 27 14.66 31.31 -29.70
C PRO A 27 13.83 32.57 -29.36
N ASN A 28 13.72 32.83 -28.05
CA ASN A 28 13.23 34.08 -27.45
C ASN A 28 11.74 34.39 -27.59
N GLN A 29 10.94 33.82 -26.72
CA GLN A 29 9.71 34.50 -26.28
C GLN A 29 9.91 34.99 -24.82
N PRO A 30 9.35 36.16 -24.45
CA PRO A 30 9.39 36.65 -23.09
C PRO A 30 8.64 35.67 -22.19
N GLU A 31 9.19 35.40 -21.00
CA GLU A 31 8.55 34.60 -19.94
C GLU A 31 7.11 35.11 -19.76
N GLN A 32 6.14 34.27 -20.02
CA GLN A 32 4.76 34.55 -19.61
C GLN A 32 4.70 34.49 -18.09
N PRO A 33 3.93 35.36 -17.43
CA PRO A 33 3.73 35.27 -16.00
C PRO A 33 3.20 33.86 -15.66
N GLU A 34 3.76 33.27 -14.62
CA GLU A 34 3.26 32.00 -14.07
C GLU A 34 1.75 32.15 -13.81
N PRO A 35 0.92 31.17 -14.21
CA PRO A 35 -0.52 31.24 -13.95
C PRO A 35 -0.74 31.31 -12.43
N ASP A 36 -1.72 32.10 -12.00
CA ASP A 36 -2.15 32.20 -10.62
C ASP A 36 -2.43 30.76 -10.06
N ASP A 37 -2.11 30.53 -8.79
CA ASP A 37 -2.19 29.20 -8.15
C ASP A 37 -3.55 28.50 -8.30
N GLU A 38 -4.64 29.24 -8.50
CA GLU A 38 -5.99 28.70 -8.72
C GLU A 38 -6.15 27.99 -10.07
N ASP A 39 -5.42 28.37 -11.10
CA ASP A 39 -5.46 27.74 -12.45
C ASP A 39 -4.56 26.51 -12.55
N ARG A 40 -3.80 26.23 -11.53
CA ARG A 40 -2.82 25.14 -11.53
C ARG A 40 -3.44 23.78 -11.21
N ILE A 41 -4.56 23.73 -10.51
CA ILE A 41 -5.18 22.50 -9.99
C ILE A 41 -6.44 22.15 -10.79
N VAL A 42 -6.47 20.92 -11.32
CA VAL A 42 -7.68 20.31 -11.85
C VAL A 42 -8.40 19.57 -10.73
N THR A 43 -9.64 19.95 -10.44
CA THR A 43 -10.48 19.29 -9.44
C THR A 43 -11.48 18.39 -10.14
N LEU A 44 -11.44 17.09 -9.82
CA LEU A 44 -12.35 16.07 -10.33
C LEU A 44 -13.30 15.63 -9.21
N GLN A 45 -14.57 15.43 -9.56
CA GLN A 45 -15.55 14.84 -8.65
C GLN A 45 -16.05 13.53 -9.25
N ILE A 46 -15.72 12.42 -8.59
CA ILE A 46 -16.07 11.08 -9.03
C ILE A 46 -17.15 10.53 -8.09
N PRO A 47 -18.40 10.38 -8.57
CA PRO A 47 -19.45 9.77 -7.77
C PRO A 47 -19.17 8.27 -7.61
N ILE A 48 -19.24 7.79 -6.37
CA ILE A 48 -19.11 6.39 -5.99
C ILE A 48 -20.46 5.90 -5.52
N THR A 49 -20.89 4.76 -6.02
CA THR A 49 -22.13 4.10 -5.61
C THR A 49 -21.79 2.77 -4.96
N LYS A 50 -22.25 2.58 -3.73
CA LYS A 50 -22.13 1.36 -2.96
C LYS A 50 -23.47 0.64 -2.89
N VAL A 51 -23.54 -0.58 -3.42
CA VAL A 51 -24.68 -1.46 -3.30
C VAL A 51 -24.39 -2.52 -2.24
N VAL A 52 -25.29 -2.70 -1.31
CA VAL A 52 -25.24 -3.74 -0.28
C VAL A 52 -26.36 -4.73 -0.53
N GLU A 53 -25.98 -5.99 -0.80
CA GLU A 53 -26.89 -7.11 -0.90
C GLU A 53 -26.83 -7.96 0.38
N LEU A 54 -27.96 -8.58 0.75
CA LEU A 54 -28.05 -9.49 1.89
C LEU A 54 -28.17 -10.94 1.43
N GLY A 55 -27.25 -11.78 1.90
CA GLY A 55 -27.32 -13.24 1.72
C GLY A 55 -28.25 -13.94 2.74
N GLY A 56 -28.93 -13.16 3.59
CA GLY A 56 -29.84 -13.62 4.63
C GLY A 56 -30.80 -12.53 5.08
N ASN A 57 -31.50 -12.74 6.21
CA ASN A 57 -32.52 -11.81 6.72
C ASN A 57 -32.00 -10.76 7.70
N THR A 58 -30.73 -10.85 8.08
CA THR A 58 -30.13 -9.94 9.06
C THR A 58 -29.36 -8.84 8.37
N ALA A 59 -29.65 -7.61 8.75
CA ALA A 59 -28.91 -6.44 8.28
C ALA A 59 -27.57 -6.31 9.02
N PRO A 60 -26.50 -5.84 8.35
CA PRO A 60 -25.23 -5.55 9.01
C PRO A 60 -25.40 -4.44 10.06
N LYS A 61 -24.53 -4.46 11.06
CA LYS A 61 -24.33 -3.27 11.91
C LYS A 61 -23.79 -2.14 11.02
N GLN A 62 -23.91 -0.90 11.50
CA GLN A 62 -23.33 0.23 10.80
C GLN A 62 -21.87 -0.05 10.47
N THR A 63 -21.56 -0.03 9.18
CA THR A 63 -20.26 -0.37 8.60
C THR A 63 -19.84 0.74 7.68
N THR A 64 -18.57 1.08 7.66
CA THR A 64 -18.00 2.10 6.76
C THR A 64 -17.07 1.44 5.77
N PHE A 65 -17.26 1.75 4.48
CA PHE A 65 -16.40 1.34 3.38
C PHE A 65 -15.56 2.52 2.90
N SER A 66 -14.32 2.26 2.60
CA SER A 66 -13.37 3.26 2.10
C SER A 66 -13.02 2.97 0.64
N PHE A 67 -12.96 4.03 -0.16
CA PHE A 67 -12.60 3.98 -1.57
C PHE A 67 -11.39 4.88 -1.79
N TYR A 68 -10.46 4.41 -2.61
CA TYR A 68 -9.21 5.11 -2.89
C TYR A 68 -9.05 5.32 -4.38
N ALA A 69 -8.55 6.50 -4.75
CA ALA A 69 -8.11 6.81 -6.10
C ALA A 69 -6.59 7.01 -6.10
N PHE A 70 -5.93 6.47 -7.12
CA PHE A 70 -4.49 6.59 -7.30
C PHE A 70 -4.14 6.54 -8.79
N PRO A 71 -3.02 7.17 -9.22
CA PRO A 71 -2.58 7.14 -10.61
C PRO A 71 -2.05 5.76 -10.99
N SER A 72 -2.17 5.40 -12.27
CA SER A 72 -1.50 4.23 -12.82
C SER A 72 -0.01 4.52 -13.01
N ASP A 73 0.85 3.57 -12.70
CA ASP A 73 2.29 3.67 -12.95
C ASP A 73 2.63 3.07 -14.32
N PRO A 74 3.10 3.86 -15.29
CA PRO A 74 3.49 3.36 -16.60
C PRO A 74 4.76 2.53 -16.61
N SER A 75 5.60 2.63 -15.55
CA SER A 75 6.90 1.96 -15.51
C SER A 75 6.79 0.44 -15.28
N TYR A 76 5.65 -0.05 -14.81
CA TYR A 76 5.45 -1.47 -14.51
C TYR A 76 4.79 -2.27 -15.64
N GLY A 77 4.40 -1.65 -16.75
CA GLY A 77 3.72 -2.33 -17.87
C GLY A 77 2.45 -3.09 -17.45
N ARG A 78 2.03 -2.90 -16.21
CA ARG A 78 0.82 -3.39 -15.57
C ARG A 78 0.33 -2.29 -14.65
N TYR A 79 -0.95 -2.12 -14.59
CA TYR A 79 -1.63 -1.12 -13.80
C TYR A 79 -1.60 -1.51 -12.32
N GLU A 80 -0.46 -1.33 -11.67
CA GLU A 80 -0.30 -1.55 -10.23
C GLU A 80 -0.32 -0.22 -9.49
N ALA A 81 -0.99 -0.20 -8.36
CA ALA A 81 -0.98 0.93 -7.44
C ALA A 81 0.45 1.24 -7.01
N GLY A 82 0.95 2.42 -7.29
CA GLY A 82 2.30 2.79 -6.87
C GLY A 82 2.99 3.88 -7.68
N GLY A 83 2.26 4.57 -8.57
CA GLY A 83 2.81 5.72 -9.28
C GLY A 83 3.30 6.77 -8.29
N THR A 84 4.60 7.06 -8.33
CA THR A 84 5.19 8.12 -7.52
C THR A 84 5.14 9.41 -8.31
N GLY A 85 4.45 10.43 -7.81
CA GLY A 85 4.71 11.79 -8.15
C GLY A 85 3.61 12.60 -8.81
N LEU A 86 2.48 12.03 -9.20
CA LEU A 86 1.45 12.83 -9.86
C LEU A 86 0.50 13.52 -8.86
N TRP A 87 0.18 12.88 -7.74
CA TRP A 87 -0.71 13.40 -6.69
C TRP A 87 -0.83 12.43 -5.54
N ASP A 88 -1.27 12.91 -4.39
CA ASP A 88 -1.52 12.06 -3.22
C ASP A 88 -2.77 11.21 -3.42
N VAL A 89 -2.76 10.01 -2.82
CA VAL A 89 -3.91 9.11 -2.80
C VAL A 89 -5.11 9.82 -2.17
N GLN A 90 -6.20 9.91 -2.92
CA GLN A 90 -7.45 10.51 -2.46
C GLN A 90 -8.41 9.43 -1.98
N ASN A 91 -9.25 9.74 -1.00
CA ASN A 91 -10.22 8.78 -0.47
C ASN A 91 -11.60 9.40 -0.24
N CYS A 92 -12.61 8.56 -0.24
CA CYS A 92 -13.92 8.86 0.35
C CYS A 92 -14.46 7.63 1.08
N THR A 93 -15.46 7.84 1.93
CA THR A 93 -16.06 6.76 2.71
C THR A 93 -17.57 6.76 2.57
N VAL A 94 -18.16 5.57 2.64
CA VAL A 94 -19.60 5.34 2.67
C VAL A 94 -19.98 4.54 3.90
N SER A 95 -20.85 5.07 4.74
CA SER A 95 -21.41 4.33 5.87
C SER A 95 -22.74 3.68 5.49
N VAL A 96 -22.86 2.38 5.73
CA VAL A 96 -24.05 1.58 5.44
C VAL A 96 -24.62 1.00 6.74
N ASN A 97 -25.92 0.83 6.79
CA ASN A 97 -26.63 0.28 7.96
C ASN A 97 -27.68 -0.77 7.58
N GLY A 98 -27.63 -1.30 6.39
CA GLY A 98 -28.56 -2.30 5.85
C GLY A 98 -28.33 -2.56 4.38
N ALA A 99 -29.25 -3.28 3.76
CA ALA A 99 -29.28 -3.42 2.31
C ALA A 99 -29.70 -2.11 1.66
N GLY A 100 -29.18 -1.86 0.48
CA GLY A 100 -29.55 -0.70 -0.32
C GLY A 100 -28.40 -0.11 -1.10
N THR A 101 -28.65 1.07 -1.64
CA THR A 101 -27.68 1.83 -2.42
C THR A 101 -27.29 3.08 -1.65
N PHE A 102 -26.01 3.25 -1.46
CA PHE A 102 -25.39 4.35 -0.75
C PHE A 102 -24.39 5.04 -1.66
N SER A 103 -24.08 6.29 -1.45
CA SER A 103 -23.16 7.03 -2.31
C SER A 103 -22.31 8.03 -1.56
N CYS A 104 -21.11 8.29 -2.08
CA CYS A 104 -20.28 9.44 -1.75
C CYS A 104 -19.72 10.07 -3.04
N VAL A 105 -19.10 11.22 -2.92
CA VAL A 105 -18.36 11.84 -4.01
C VAL A 105 -16.90 11.94 -3.60
N MET A 106 -16.03 11.31 -4.39
CA MET A 106 -14.59 11.44 -4.22
C MET A 106 -14.13 12.71 -4.94
N THR A 107 -13.46 13.59 -4.23
CA THR A 107 -12.85 14.79 -4.81
C THR A 107 -11.37 14.57 -4.98
N ILE A 108 -10.87 14.68 -6.20
CA ILE A 108 -9.46 14.52 -6.55
C ILE A 108 -8.95 15.87 -7.03
N GLN A 109 -7.81 16.29 -6.49
CA GLN A 109 -7.08 17.47 -6.94
C GLN A 109 -5.77 17.03 -7.56
N ILE A 110 -5.55 17.36 -8.83
CA ILE A 110 -4.38 16.98 -9.61
C ILE A 110 -3.75 18.23 -10.17
N ASP A 111 -2.43 18.34 -10.12
CA ASP A 111 -1.71 19.37 -10.85
C ASP A 111 -2.07 19.26 -12.35
N ARG A 112 -2.31 20.40 -12.97
CA ARG A 112 -2.76 20.46 -14.36
C ARG A 112 -1.79 19.79 -15.33
N SER A 113 -0.49 19.92 -15.09
CA SER A 113 0.54 19.27 -15.90
C SER A 113 0.46 17.75 -15.79
N ASP A 114 0.19 17.26 -14.60
CA ASP A 114 0.07 15.82 -14.32
C ASP A 114 -1.23 15.24 -14.90
N PHE A 115 -2.33 16.01 -14.84
CA PHE A 115 -3.59 15.60 -15.45
C PHE A 115 -3.46 15.41 -16.95
N PHE A 116 -2.77 16.34 -17.65
CA PHE A 116 -2.54 16.22 -19.09
C PHE A 116 -1.45 15.19 -19.46
N ALA A 117 -0.65 14.77 -18.51
CA ALA A 117 0.28 13.65 -18.68
C ALA A 117 -0.42 12.27 -18.65
N LEU A 118 -1.70 12.20 -18.22
CA LEU A 118 -2.53 10.98 -18.28
C LEU A 118 -2.92 10.64 -19.71
N THR A 119 -1.95 10.37 -20.58
CA THR A 119 -2.15 10.00 -22.01
C THR A 119 -1.73 8.55 -22.21
N ASP A 120 -2.31 7.91 -23.24
CA ASP A 120 -1.86 6.62 -23.81
C ASP A 120 -1.50 5.53 -22.77
N ASN A 121 -2.49 4.94 -22.15
CA ASN A 121 -2.41 3.89 -21.14
C ASN A 121 -2.18 4.35 -19.68
N GLN A 122 -2.21 5.64 -19.42
CA GLN A 122 -2.23 6.18 -18.07
C GLN A 122 -3.65 6.63 -17.68
N GLY A 123 -3.97 6.49 -16.42
CA GLY A 123 -5.28 6.86 -15.90
C GLY A 123 -5.34 6.83 -14.38
N ILE A 124 -6.53 6.85 -13.86
CA ILE A 124 -6.84 6.85 -12.45
C ILE A 124 -7.50 5.54 -12.09
N PHE A 125 -6.94 4.80 -11.13
CA PHE A 125 -7.62 3.68 -10.51
C PHE A 125 -8.51 4.15 -9.37
N VAL A 126 -9.70 3.58 -9.28
CA VAL A 126 -10.58 3.71 -8.12
C VAL A 126 -10.93 2.30 -7.63
N VAL A 127 -10.63 2.05 -6.37
CA VAL A 127 -10.82 0.74 -5.74
C VAL A 127 -11.51 0.88 -4.39
N GLU A 128 -12.23 -0.16 -3.97
CA GLU A 128 -12.68 -0.34 -2.60
C GLU A 128 -11.60 -1.05 -1.80
N THR A 129 -11.38 -0.63 -0.54
CA THR A 129 -10.53 -1.40 0.36
C THR A 129 -11.31 -2.54 0.99
N ASN A 130 -10.67 -3.67 1.05
CA ASN A 130 -11.15 -4.81 1.80
C ASN A 130 -10.61 -4.73 3.23
N ASP A 131 -11.48 -4.38 4.17
CA ASP A 131 -11.15 -4.22 5.58
C ASP A 131 -11.37 -5.51 6.38
N ASP A 132 -11.57 -6.66 5.71
CA ASP A 132 -11.76 -8.00 6.30
C ASP A 132 -12.83 -8.05 7.41
N GLN A 133 -13.87 -7.25 7.29
CA GLN A 133 -14.94 -7.24 8.28
C GLN A 133 -15.78 -8.53 8.17
N SER A 134 -16.03 -9.14 9.33
CA SER A 134 -16.76 -10.41 9.40
C SER A 134 -18.16 -10.32 8.78
N GLY A 135 -18.49 -11.28 7.95
CA GLY A 135 -19.78 -11.38 7.26
C GLY A 135 -19.84 -10.67 5.90
N TRP A 136 -18.79 -9.98 5.49
CA TRP A 136 -18.74 -9.26 4.22
C TRP A 136 -17.96 -10.00 3.14
N THR A 137 -18.54 -10.06 1.95
CA THR A 137 -17.85 -10.38 0.70
C THR A 137 -17.72 -9.09 -0.08
N TYR A 138 -16.49 -8.67 -0.33
CA TYR A 138 -16.16 -7.39 -0.95
C TYR A 138 -16.16 -7.48 -2.46
N ASP A 139 -16.52 -6.36 -3.10
CA ASP A 139 -16.36 -6.18 -4.54
C ASP A 139 -14.88 -5.95 -4.88
N GLU A 140 -14.33 -6.78 -5.73
CA GLU A 140 -12.94 -6.68 -6.19
C GLU A 140 -12.80 -5.85 -7.46
N THR A 141 -13.86 -5.18 -7.88
CA THR A 141 -13.85 -4.33 -9.07
C THR A 141 -12.83 -3.22 -8.89
N ARG A 142 -11.99 -3.08 -9.90
CA ARG A 142 -11.07 -1.96 -10.05
C ARG A 142 -11.55 -1.13 -11.21
N TRP A 143 -11.97 0.09 -10.93
CA TRP A 143 -12.33 1.03 -11.96
C TRP A 143 -11.09 1.73 -12.46
N PHE A 144 -10.90 1.76 -13.76
CA PHE A 144 -9.84 2.48 -14.42
C PHE A 144 -10.46 3.58 -15.29
N LEU A 145 -10.04 4.82 -15.07
CA LEU A 145 -10.57 6.01 -15.72
C LEU A 145 -9.47 6.64 -16.57
N GLN A 146 -9.75 6.81 -17.86
CA GLN A 146 -8.90 7.54 -18.79
C GLN A 146 -9.61 8.78 -19.29
N PRO A 147 -8.99 9.99 -19.26
CA PRO A 147 -9.62 11.17 -19.81
C PRO A 147 -9.74 11.07 -21.34
N GLN A 148 -10.90 11.46 -21.86
CA GLN A 148 -11.15 11.49 -23.31
C GLN A 148 -10.67 12.79 -23.92
N TYR A 149 -9.84 12.71 -24.94
CA TYR A 149 -9.35 13.85 -25.71
C TYR A 149 -9.88 13.81 -27.14
N LYS A 150 -10.23 14.96 -27.65
CA LYS A 150 -10.65 15.16 -29.07
C LYS A 150 -9.76 16.18 -29.73
N TRP A 151 -9.30 15.85 -30.93
CA TRP A 151 -8.58 16.83 -31.76
C TRP A 151 -9.46 18.04 -32.12
N SER A 152 -8.92 19.24 -31.93
CA SER A 152 -9.53 20.49 -32.28
C SER A 152 -8.79 21.10 -33.50
N ASP A 153 -9.41 21.09 -34.69
CA ASP A 153 -8.84 21.68 -35.92
C ASP A 153 -8.60 23.18 -35.79
N ALA A 154 -9.46 23.86 -35.02
CA ALA A 154 -9.37 25.31 -34.82
C ALA A 154 -8.16 25.68 -33.92
N ALA A 155 -7.85 24.87 -32.92
CA ALA A 155 -6.74 25.11 -32.00
C ALA A 155 -5.47 24.32 -32.37
N ARG A 156 -5.57 23.35 -33.31
CA ARG A 156 -4.49 22.40 -33.67
C ARG A 156 -3.90 21.66 -32.50
N GLU A 157 -4.77 21.21 -31.61
CA GLU A 157 -4.40 20.52 -30.36
C GLU A 157 -5.47 19.52 -29.93
N TYR A 158 -5.12 18.57 -29.06
CA TYR A 158 -6.08 17.72 -28.38
C TYR A 158 -6.67 18.46 -27.17
N LYS A 159 -7.99 18.52 -27.11
CA LYS A 159 -8.74 19.10 -25.98
C LYS A 159 -9.46 18.01 -25.22
N TRP A 160 -9.43 18.06 -23.88
CA TRP A 160 -10.25 17.22 -23.06
C TRP A 160 -11.74 17.51 -23.32
N THR A 161 -12.52 16.45 -23.50
CA THR A 161 -13.95 16.58 -23.81
C THR A 161 -14.82 16.75 -22.55
N GLY A 162 -14.24 16.68 -21.37
CA GLY A 162 -14.97 16.55 -20.10
C GLY A 162 -15.44 15.12 -19.80
N GLY A 163 -15.15 14.17 -20.68
CA GLY A 163 -15.54 12.77 -20.58
C GLY A 163 -14.39 11.85 -20.18
N TRP A 164 -14.77 10.64 -19.78
CA TRP A 164 -13.86 9.58 -19.36
C TRP A 164 -14.22 8.27 -20.05
N ASP A 165 -13.21 7.51 -20.44
CA ASP A 165 -13.37 6.09 -20.71
C ASP A 165 -13.19 5.32 -19.40
N CYS A 166 -14.20 4.55 -19.02
CA CYS A 166 -14.20 3.79 -17.78
C CYS A 166 -14.14 2.29 -18.08
N TYR A 167 -13.24 1.61 -17.41
CA TYR A 167 -13.07 0.16 -17.53
C TYR A 167 -13.23 -0.49 -16.16
N ASN A 168 -13.90 -1.63 -16.10
CA ASN A 168 -13.94 -2.49 -14.92
C ASN A 168 -13.12 -3.76 -15.16
N LYS A 169 -12.64 -4.42 -14.08
CA LYS A 169 -11.86 -5.66 -14.13
C LYS A 169 -10.60 -5.55 -15.00
N PHE A 170 -9.78 -4.60 -14.68
CA PHE A 170 -8.52 -4.41 -15.37
C PHE A 170 -7.47 -5.39 -14.86
N GLU A 171 -7.45 -6.64 -15.35
CA GLU A 171 -6.38 -7.62 -15.02
C GLU A 171 -5.37 -7.79 -16.16
N ALA A 172 -5.77 -7.52 -17.37
CA ALA A 172 -4.95 -7.38 -18.56
C ALA A 172 -5.84 -6.74 -19.62
N MET A 173 -5.27 -6.11 -20.63
CA MET A 173 -6.03 -5.52 -21.74
C MET A 173 -6.97 -6.51 -22.45
N GLU A 174 -6.70 -7.81 -22.36
CA GLU A 174 -7.57 -8.88 -22.84
C GLU A 174 -8.65 -9.19 -21.80
N GLY A 175 -9.85 -8.69 -22.01
CA GLY A 175 -11.02 -9.01 -21.19
C GLY A 175 -11.60 -7.87 -20.35
N SER A 176 -11.02 -6.67 -20.39
CA SER A 176 -11.65 -5.50 -19.80
C SER A 176 -12.90 -5.12 -20.55
N VAL A 177 -13.98 -4.87 -19.82
CA VAL A 177 -15.24 -4.40 -20.38
C VAL A 177 -15.21 -2.87 -20.33
N HIS A 178 -15.26 -2.25 -21.51
CA HIS A 178 -15.46 -0.80 -21.62
C HIS A 178 -16.86 -0.46 -21.11
N VAL A 179 -16.94 0.35 -20.07
CA VAL A 179 -18.21 0.83 -19.51
C VAL A 179 -18.29 2.31 -19.80
N ASN A 180 -19.22 2.66 -20.68
CA ASN A 180 -19.51 4.08 -20.90
C ASN A 180 -20.04 4.67 -19.59
N PRO A 181 -19.44 5.78 -19.07
CA PRO A 181 -19.94 6.45 -17.86
C PRO A 181 -21.41 6.85 -17.97
N ASP A 182 -21.89 7.16 -19.18
CA ASP A 182 -23.30 7.49 -19.44
C ASP A 182 -24.25 6.31 -19.18
N ASN A 183 -23.74 5.06 -19.16
CA ASN A 183 -24.51 3.85 -18.85
C ASN A 183 -24.37 3.40 -17.40
N ALA A 184 -23.43 3.95 -16.63
CA ALA A 184 -23.31 3.71 -15.20
C ALA A 184 -24.32 4.59 -14.46
N GLN A 185 -25.53 4.11 -14.29
CA GLN A 185 -26.58 4.82 -13.53
C GLN A 185 -26.07 5.06 -12.09
N GLY A 186 -25.57 6.26 -11.81
CA GLY A 186 -25.31 6.72 -10.47
C GLY A 186 -23.87 6.67 -9.97
N GLY A 187 -22.84 6.47 -10.81
CA GLY A 187 -21.43 6.52 -10.42
C GLY A 187 -20.69 5.20 -10.60
N LEU A 188 -19.42 5.15 -10.15
CA LEU A 188 -18.63 3.92 -10.13
C LEU A 188 -19.24 2.97 -9.09
N GLY A 189 -19.78 1.85 -9.55
CA GLY A 189 -20.53 0.92 -8.72
C GLY A 189 -19.62 -0.11 -8.04
N PHE A 190 -19.87 -0.36 -6.74
CA PHE A 190 -19.28 -1.46 -5.97
C PHE A 190 -20.39 -2.22 -5.26
N VAL A 191 -20.40 -3.56 -5.40
CA VAL A 191 -21.44 -4.42 -4.84
C VAL A 191 -20.84 -5.34 -3.79
N ASN A 192 -21.23 -5.19 -2.53
CA ASN A 192 -20.82 -6.12 -1.47
C ASN A 192 -21.99 -6.95 -0.99
N LEU A 193 -21.72 -8.22 -0.73
CA LEU A 193 -22.68 -9.14 -0.14
C LEU A 193 -22.40 -9.26 1.37
N TYR A 194 -23.43 -9.02 2.19
CA TYR A 194 -23.39 -9.33 3.60
C TYR A 194 -24.17 -10.62 3.87
N THR A 195 -23.49 -11.58 4.48
CA THR A 195 -24.09 -12.81 4.97
C THR A 195 -23.80 -12.93 6.45
N GLU A 196 -24.87 -12.92 7.28
CA GLU A 196 -24.67 -13.12 8.70
C GLU A 196 -23.98 -14.46 8.95
N ASN A 197 -22.80 -14.40 9.54
CA ASN A 197 -22.14 -15.60 10.02
C ASN A 197 -22.77 -15.97 11.37
N THR A 198 -23.84 -16.79 11.36
CA THR A 198 -24.54 -17.25 12.57
C THR A 198 -23.75 -18.26 13.38
N ALA A 199 -22.67 -18.78 12.85
CA ALA A 199 -21.71 -19.52 13.66
C ALA A 199 -21.06 -18.54 14.65
N PRO A 200 -21.00 -18.84 15.95
CA PRO A 200 -20.15 -18.09 16.85
C PRO A 200 -18.76 -18.11 16.22
N VAL A 201 -18.24 -16.95 15.84
CA VAL A 201 -16.84 -16.81 15.42
C VAL A 201 -16.03 -17.12 16.67
N THR A 202 -15.77 -18.40 16.89
CA THR A 202 -14.63 -18.76 17.71
C THR A 202 -13.44 -18.27 16.89
N GLU A 203 -12.89 -17.11 17.29
CA GLU A 203 -11.58 -16.71 16.80
C GLU A 203 -10.71 -17.98 16.80
N PRO A 204 -10.13 -18.37 15.67
CA PRO A 204 -9.30 -19.56 15.64
C PRO A 204 -8.29 -19.39 16.77
N THR A 205 -8.26 -20.37 17.68
CA THR A 205 -7.28 -20.39 18.76
C THR A 205 -5.91 -20.64 18.13
N TYR A 206 -5.22 -19.58 17.81
CA TYR A 206 -3.88 -19.65 17.27
C TYR A 206 -2.89 -20.03 18.38
N LYS A 207 -1.93 -20.85 18.03
CA LYS A 207 -0.78 -21.12 18.90
C LYS A 207 -0.04 -19.78 19.11
N PRO A 208 0.33 -19.39 20.33
CA PRO A 208 1.13 -18.19 20.55
C PRO A 208 2.46 -18.28 19.78
N ALA A 209 2.85 -17.21 19.14
CA ALA A 209 4.15 -17.05 18.51
C ALA A 209 4.97 -16.01 19.25
N THR A 210 6.23 -16.34 19.51
CA THR A 210 7.14 -15.47 20.24
C THR A 210 8.34 -15.11 19.37
N LEU A 211 8.67 -13.82 19.30
CA LEU A 211 9.86 -13.36 18.59
C LEU A 211 11.11 -13.62 19.44
N ASN A 212 12.16 -14.10 18.80
CA ASN A 212 13.48 -14.23 19.41
C ASN A 212 14.13 -12.85 19.54
N LYS A 213 14.14 -12.32 20.75
CA LYS A 213 14.73 -11.03 21.11
C LYS A 213 16.15 -11.16 21.70
N THR A 214 16.65 -12.39 21.83
CA THR A 214 17.92 -12.66 22.51
C THR A 214 19.07 -12.96 21.55
N ASP A 215 18.81 -13.69 20.46
CA ASP A 215 19.86 -14.03 19.50
C ASP A 215 19.86 -13.02 18.38
N HIS A 216 20.96 -12.28 18.23
CA HIS A 216 21.07 -11.24 17.21
C HIS A 216 21.64 -11.77 15.89
N PHE A 217 20.97 -12.75 15.28
CA PHE A 217 21.32 -13.17 13.93
C PHE A 217 20.79 -12.17 12.87
N ALA A 218 21.46 -12.12 11.72
CA ALA A 218 21.06 -11.26 10.60
C ALA A 218 19.72 -11.70 10.03
N PHE A 219 18.73 -10.80 9.99
CA PHE A 219 17.39 -11.07 9.46
C PHE A 219 17.12 -10.44 8.09
N LEU A 220 17.90 -9.46 7.68
CA LEU A 220 17.90 -8.90 6.33
C LEU A 220 19.25 -9.12 5.67
N LYS A 221 19.23 -9.36 4.36
CA LYS A 221 20.44 -9.53 3.53
C LYS A 221 20.37 -8.58 2.35
N GLY A 222 21.54 -8.22 1.80
CA GLY A 222 21.63 -7.49 0.54
C GLY A 222 21.32 -8.36 -0.67
N TYR A 223 21.39 -7.74 -1.83
CA TYR A 223 21.21 -8.39 -3.13
C TYR A 223 22.58 -8.82 -3.72
N PRO A 224 22.57 -9.79 -4.65
CA PRO A 224 23.74 -10.03 -5.50
C PRO A 224 24.16 -8.71 -6.16
N GLY A 225 25.41 -8.31 -5.99
CA GLY A 225 25.92 -6.99 -6.44
C GLY A 225 26.20 -6.01 -5.29
N GLY A 226 25.97 -6.41 -4.03
CA GLY A 226 26.44 -5.69 -2.84
C GLY A 226 25.57 -4.52 -2.40
N GLY A 227 24.39 -4.33 -2.98
CA GLY A 227 23.45 -3.30 -2.55
C GLY A 227 22.41 -3.82 -1.54
N PHE A 228 21.90 -2.93 -0.72
CA PHE A 228 20.76 -3.19 0.18
C PHE A 228 19.42 -2.86 -0.47
N ALA A 229 19.39 -1.90 -1.38
CA ALA A 229 18.22 -1.33 -2.01
C ALA A 229 17.21 -0.75 -0.98
N PRO A 230 17.59 0.28 -0.19
CA PRO A 230 16.80 0.79 0.93
C PRO A 230 15.40 1.27 0.55
N GLY A 231 15.25 1.86 -0.64
CA GLY A 231 13.97 2.36 -1.15
C GLY A 231 13.09 1.30 -1.83
N LYS A 232 13.58 0.05 -1.99
CA LYS A 232 12.78 -0.99 -2.62
C LYS A 232 11.70 -1.50 -1.66
N ASN A 233 10.47 -1.68 -2.17
CA ASN A 233 9.39 -2.28 -1.41
C ASN A 233 9.64 -3.76 -1.11
N MET A 234 9.16 -4.25 0.02
CA MET A 234 9.16 -5.68 0.33
C MET A 234 7.84 -6.31 -0.04
N SER A 235 7.90 -7.54 -0.55
CA SER A 235 6.69 -8.33 -0.78
C SER A 235 6.16 -8.95 0.51
N ARG A 236 4.88 -9.32 0.50
CA ARG A 236 4.23 -10.02 1.60
C ARG A 236 4.94 -11.33 1.94
N ALA A 237 5.40 -12.07 0.92
CA ALA A 237 6.18 -13.30 1.11
C ALA A 237 7.55 -13.06 1.77
N GLU A 238 8.27 -12.00 1.37
CA GLU A 238 9.55 -11.65 1.98
C GLU A 238 9.41 -11.29 3.46
N VAL A 239 8.42 -10.46 3.80
CA VAL A 239 8.13 -10.09 5.19
C VAL A 239 7.70 -11.30 6.02
N THR A 240 6.83 -12.15 5.48
CA THR A 240 6.40 -13.39 6.16
C THR A 240 7.60 -14.30 6.45
N THR A 241 8.46 -14.50 5.46
CA THR A 241 9.66 -15.33 5.62
C THR A 241 10.64 -14.75 6.64
N MET A 242 10.82 -13.43 6.65
CA MET A 242 11.65 -12.73 7.64
C MET A 242 11.13 -13.00 9.06
N PHE A 243 9.86 -12.79 9.32
CA PHE A 243 9.28 -13.02 10.65
C PHE A 243 9.26 -14.49 11.04
N ALA A 244 9.01 -15.42 10.11
CA ALA A 244 9.07 -16.86 10.41
C ALA A 244 10.45 -17.30 10.90
N ARG A 245 11.52 -16.68 10.40
CA ARG A 245 12.89 -16.93 10.87
C ARG A 245 13.22 -16.26 12.19
N LEU A 246 12.46 -15.25 12.56
CA LEU A 246 12.64 -14.52 13.82
C LEU A 246 11.85 -15.11 14.98
N LEU A 247 11.08 -16.20 14.77
CA LEU A 247 10.37 -16.86 15.85
C LEU A 247 11.34 -17.63 16.77
N THR A 248 10.99 -17.70 18.04
CA THR A 248 11.64 -18.59 19.01
C THR A 248 11.41 -20.06 18.64
N GLU A 249 10.18 -20.39 18.24
CA GLU A 249 9.84 -21.69 17.69
C GLU A 249 10.31 -21.77 16.24
N GLN A 250 11.29 -22.63 15.99
CA GLN A 250 11.79 -22.86 14.65
C GLN A 250 10.94 -23.88 13.90
N MET A 251 10.87 -23.73 12.58
CA MET A 251 10.25 -24.73 11.72
C MET A 251 10.99 -26.08 11.85
N GLU A 252 10.22 -27.16 12.00
CA GLU A 252 10.80 -28.50 12.02
C GLU A 252 11.39 -28.83 10.64
N ALA A 253 12.61 -29.36 10.64
CA ALA A 253 13.26 -29.77 9.42
C ALA A 253 12.43 -30.86 8.69
N ASN A 254 12.28 -30.73 7.37
CA ASN A 254 11.53 -31.66 6.52
C ASN A 254 10.01 -31.75 6.78
N LYS A 255 9.45 -30.89 7.61
CA LYS A 255 8.00 -30.80 7.80
C LYS A 255 7.38 -29.85 6.78
N SER A 256 6.26 -30.26 6.19
CA SER A 256 5.48 -29.42 5.31
C SER A 256 4.46 -28.61 6.11
N TYR A 257 4.35 -27.35 5.79
CA TYR A 257 3.37 -26.41 6.35
C TYR A 257 2.54 -25.82 5.20
N PRO A 258 1.51 -26.57 4.73
CA PRO A 258 0.70 -26.08 3.62
C PRO A 258 -0.08 -24.84 4.04
N ALA A 259 -0.05 -23.81 3.20
CA ALA A 259 -0.89 -22.64 3.37
C ALA A 259 -2.30 -22.92 2.82
N SER A 260 -3.33 -22.31 3.43
CA SER A 260 -4.71 -22.49 3.00
C SER A 260 -5.11 -21.59 1.80
N PHE A 261 -4.25 -20.65 1.40
CA PHE A 261 -4.53 -19.64 0.40
C PHE A 261 -4.45 -20.18 -1.03
N SER A 262 -5.46 -19.83 -1.85
CA SER A 262 -5.63 -20.37 -3.20
C SER A 262 -4.50 -20.02 -4.18
N ASP A 263 -3.80 -18.92 -3.95
CA ASP A 263 -2.69 -18.42 -4.78
C ASP A 263 -1.30 -18.79 -4.25
N VAL A 264 -1.22 -19.56 -3.16
CA VAL A 264 0.04 -20.06 -2.59
C VAL A 264 0.19 -21.54 -2.89
N THR A 265 0.76 -21.82 -4.06
CA THR A 265 1.03 -23.21 -4.44
C THR A 265 2.27 -23.75 -3.73
N SER A 266 2.39 -25.06 -3.58
CA SER A 266 3.57 -25.70 -2.98
C SER A 266 4.89 -25.41 -3.73
N ALA A 267 4.81 -24.99 -4.99
CA ALA A 267 5.95 -24.57 -5.80
C ALA A 267 6.46 -23.16 -5.44
N HIS A 268 5.65 -22.35 -4.75
CA HIS A 268 6.11 -21.02 -4.35
C HIS A 268 7.19 -21.13 -3.28
N TRP A 269 8.30 -20.42 -3.47
CA TRP A 269 9.47 -20.49 -2.58
C TRP A 269 9.17 -20.23 -1.10
N ALA A 270 8.18 -19.38 -0.81
CA ALA A 270 7.78 -19.03 0.54
C ALA A 270 6.58 -19.85 1.07
N ALA A 271 6.05 -20.82 0.32
CA ALA A 271 4.82 -21.54 0.68
C ALA A 271 4.86 -22.11 2.11
N ASN A 272 5.94 -22.78 2.47
CA ASN A 272 6.11 -23.34 3.83
C ASN A 272 6.17 -22.26 4.92
N TYR A 273 6.82 -21.13 4.65
CA TYR A 273 6.87 -20.02 5.61
C TYR A 273 5.49 -19.37 5.80
N ILE A 274 4.74 -19.21 4.70
CA ILE A 274 3.38 -18.66 4.75
C ILE A 274 2.46 -19.56 5.55
N GLY A 275 2.42 -20.87 5.23
CA GLY A 275 1.60 -21.82 5.97
C GLY A 275 2.03 -21.98 7.44
N TYR A 276 3.33 -21.89 7.72
CA TYR A 276 3.83 -21.89 9.10
C TYR A 276 3.32 -20.68 9.89
N MET A 277 3.42 -19.48 9.33
CA MET A 277 3.00 -18.24 9.99
C MET A 277 1.47 -18.10 10.07
N GLU A 278 0.75 -18.74 9.16
CA GLU A 278 -0.71 -18.83 9.18
C GLU A 278 -1.20 -19.63 10.41
N GLN A 279 -0.51 -20.71 10.78
CA GLN A 279 -0.88 -21.50 11.97
C GLN A 279 -0.84 -20.71 13.28
N PHE A 280 -0.04 -19.66 13.33
CA PHE A 280 0.02 -18.72 14.46
C PHE A 280 -0.91 -17.52 14.31
N GLY A 281 -1.64 -17.43 13.19
CA GLY A 281 -2.47 -16.25 12.88
C GLY A 281 -1.71 -14.95 12.65
N ILE A 282 -0.36 -15.04 12.53
CA ILE A 282 0.51 -13.88 12.32
C ILE A 282 0.31 -13.30 10.93
N VAL A 283 0.12 -14.17 9.93
CA VAL A 283 -0.29 -13.74 8.60
C VAL A 283 -1.69 -14.22 8.32
N ARG A 284 -2.43 -13.40 7.59
CA ARG A 284 -3.80 -13.67 7.15
C ARG A 284 -3.89 -13.34 5.67
N GLY A 285 -4.73 -14.07 4.96
CA GLY A 285 -5.08 -13.77 3.57
C GLY A 285 -6.16 -12.71 3.47
N TYR A 286 -6.57 -12.46 2.26
CA TYR A 286 -7.71 -11.60 1.94
C TYR A 286 -9.01 -12.42 1.97
N SER A 287 -10.14 -11.75 2.02
CA SER A 287 -11.47 -12.39 2.10
C SER A 287 -11.78 -13.30 0.91
N ASN A 288 -11.14 -13.08 -0.24
CA ASN A 288 -11.23 -13.94 -1.42
C ASN A 288 -10.39 -15.24 -1.33
N GLY A 289 -9.79 -15.53 -0.19
CA GLY A 289 -8.97 -16.71 0.03
C GLY A 289 -7.57 -16.65 -0.57
N THR A 290 -7.12 -15.47 -1.04
CA THR A 290 -5.75 -15.27 -1.54
C THR A 290 -4.83 -14.70 -0.48
N PHE A 291 -3.52 -14.88 -0.64
CA PHE A 291 -2.47 -14.25 0.19
C PHE A 291 -1.73 -13.14 -0.55
N ARG A 292 -1.67 -13.21 -1.87
CA ARG A 292 -0.90 -12.31 -2.74
C ARG A 292 0.60 -12.26 -2.38
N PRO A 293 1.31 -13.39 -2.44
CA PRO A 293 2.67 -13.50 -1.89
C PRO A 293 3.68 -12.54 -2.52
N ASN A 294 3.53 -12.25 -3.81
CA ASN A 294 4.43 -11.38 -4.56
C ASN A 294 4.02 -9.90 -4.54
N ALA A 295 2.84 -9.57 -4.01
CA ALA A 295 2.42 -8.18 -3.89
C ALA A 295 3.27 -7.44 -2.85
N PRO A 296 3.58 -6.15 -3.07
CA PRO A 296 4.17 -5.31 -2.03
C PRO A 296 3.26 -5.27 -0.81
N ILE A 297 3.85 -5.29 0.38
CA ILE A 297 3.11 -5.15 1.64
C ILE A 297 2.97 -3.67 2.00
N THR A 298 1.77 -3.28 2.43
CA THR A 298 1.53 -1.90 2.86
C THR A 298 2.05 -1.64 4.27
N ARG A 299 2.25 -0.38 4.62
CA ARG A 299 2.65 0.05 5.97
C ARG A 299 1.64 -0.37 7.03
N ALA A 300 0.33 -0.30 6.72
CA ALA A 300 -0.73 -0.77 7.61
C ALA A 300 -0.70 -2.28 7.85
N GLU A 301 -0.54 -3.07 6.79
CA GLU A 301 -0.42 -4.54 6.89
C GLU A 301 0.82 -4.95 7.69
N PHE A 302 1.95 -4.26 7.48
CA PHE A 302 3.17 -4.53 8.23
C PHE A 302 3.00 -4.22 9.73
N ALA A 303 2.42 -3.06 10.06
CA ALA A 303 2.11 -2.71 11.46
C ALA A 303 1.18 -3.73 12.11
N ALA A 304 0.16 -4.20 11.38
CA ALA A 304 -0.75 -5.23 11.87
C ALA A 304 -0.03 -6.57 12.14
N ILE A 305 0.91 -6.98 11.29
CA ILE A 305 1.73 -8.18 11.52
C ILE A 305 2.58 -8.01 12.79
N CYS A 306 3.26 -6.88 12.95
CA CYS A 306 4.07 -6.60 14.16
C CYS A 306 3.23 -6.72 15.43
N CYS A 307 2.02 -6.23 15.41
CA CYS A 307 1.13 -6.24 16.57
C CYS A 307 0.60 -7.65 16.95
N ARG A 308 0.58 -8.59 16.01
CA ARG A 308 0.09 -9.96 16.28
C ARG A 308 1.04 -10.80 17.12
N PHE A 309 2.24 -10.32 17.39
CA PHE A 309 3.17 -10.96 18.33
C PHE A 309 2.95 -10.55 19.80
N GLU A 310 2.12 -9.55 20.04
CA GLU A 310 1.82 -9.05 21.39
C GLU A 310 0.31 -8.95 21.61
N GLN A 311 -0.11 -8.85 22.86
CA GLN A 311 -1.51 -8.54 23.18
C GLN A 311 -1.72 -7.05 22.98
N LEU A 312 -2.63 -6.71 22.05
CA LEU A 312 -2.99 -5.33 21.77
C LEU A 312 -3.69 -4.71 22.98
N THR A 313 -3.14 -3.61 23.45
CA THR A 313 -3.82 -2.67 24.35
C THR A 313 -4.21 -1.41 23.55
N ASP A 314 -5.08 -0.58 24.10
CA ASP A 314 -5.46 0.65 23.42
C ASP A 314 -4.25 1.58 23.26
N GLY A 315 -4.02 2.03 22.05
CA GLY A 315 -3.00 3.02 21.70
C GLY A 315 -3.59 4.41 21.60
N ALA A 316 -2.82 5.41 22.00
CA ALA A 316 -3.25 6.81 21.99
C ALA A 316 -2.78 7.62 20.77
N ALA A 317 -1.93 7.05 19.91
CA ALA A 317 -1.40 7.76 18.76
C ALA A 317 -2.46 7.94 17.67
N ALA A 318 -2.64 9.18 17.22
CA ALA A 318 -3.55 9.53 16.15
C ALA A 318 -2.74 10.11 14.97
N PHE A 319 -3.06 9.64 13.76
CA PHE A 319 -2.54 10.19 12.51
C PHE A 319 -3.71 10.75 11.70
N THR A 320 -3.48 11.85 10.99
CA THR A 320 -4.54 12.59 10.30
C THR A 320 -5.23 11.77 9.20
N ASP A 321 -4.51 10.81 8.63
CA ASP A 321 -4.95 9.92 7.55
C ASP A 321 -5.35 8.52 8.03
N VAL A 322 -5.43 8.29 9.36
CA VAL A 322 -5.86 7.02 9.95
C VAL A 322 -7.08 7.26 10.84
N PRO A 323 -8.28 7.33 10.25
CA PRO A 323 -9.50 7.48 11.04
C PRO A 323 -9.71 6.25 11.94
N ALA A 324 -10.47 6.42 13.04
CA ALA A 324 -10.75 5.33 13.97
C ALA A 324 -11.46 4.12 13.33
N SER A 325 -12.14 4.35 12.20
CA SER A 325 -12.79 3.31 11.39
C SER A 325 -11.81 2.53 10.50
N HIS A 326 -10.57 2.99 10.33
CA HIS A 326 -9.59 2.27 9.52
C HIS A 326 -9.28 0.90 10.14
N TRP A 327 -9.30 -0.18 9.37
CA TRP A 327 -9.14 -1.55 9.85
C TRP A 327 -7.89 -1.77 10.71
N ALA A 328 -6.79 -1.09 10.38
CA ALA A 328 -5.53 -1.16 11.11
C ALA A 328 -5.37 -0.05 12.18
N ALA A 329 -6.38 0.78 12.44
CA ALA A 329 -6.24 1.93 13.33
C ALA A 329 -5.68 1.55 14.70
N LYS A 330 -6.22 0.49 15.32
CA LYS A 330 -5.73 -0.01 16.61
C LYS A 330 -4.29 -0.50 16.55
N SER A 331 -3.93 -1.24 15.51
CA SER A 331 -2.56 -1.75 15.32
C SER A 331 -1.57 -0.60 15.08
N ILE A 332 -1.94 0.37 14.26
CA ILE A 332 -1.09 1.54 13.98
C ILE A 332 -0.90 2.37 15.25
N ALA A 333 -1.98 2.64 15.99
CA ALA A 333 -1.92 3.38 17.24
C ALA A 333 -1.07 2.66 18.30
N TYR A 334 -1.24 1.35 18.44
CA TYR A 334 -0.43 0.53 19.33
C TYR A 334 1.05 0.54 18.95
N ALA A 335 1.37 0.25 17.67
CA ALA A 335 2.74 0.25 17.18
C ALA A 335 3.43 1.61 17.35
N ALA A 336 2.69 2.70 17.18
CA ALA A 336 3.20 4.05 17.42
C ALA A 336 3.44 4.33 18.90
N THR A 337 2.53 3.92 19.79
CA THR A 337 2.69 4.03 21.25
C THR A 337 3.90 3.22 21.74
N ARG A 338 4.16 2.06 21.15
CA ARG A 338 5.36 1.25 21.40
C ARG A 338 6.64 1.83 20.80
N GLY A 339 6.54 2.89 20.00
CA GLY A 339 7.67 3.51 19.31
C GLY A 339 8.22 2.66 18.14
N TRP A 340 7.51 1.62 17.71
CA TRP A 340 7.94 0.79 16.58
C TRP A 340 7.81 1.54 15.24
N VAL A 341 6.72 2.26 15.07
CA VAL A 341 6.47 3.09 13.88
C VAL A 341 6.40 4.55 14.25
N THR A 342 6.76 5.40 13.30
CA THR A 342 6.57 6.85 13.36
C THR A 342 5.80 7.30 12.14
N GLY A 343 5.00 8.36 12.28
CA GLY A 343 4.41 9.04 11.12
C GLY A 343 5.42 9.93 10.41
N TYR A 344 4.94 10.60 9.38
CA TYR A 344 5.69 11.60 8.64
C TYR A 344 5.58 12.97 9.30
N ALA A 345 6.43 13.91 8.88
CA ALA A 345 6.45 15.26 9.44
C ALA A 345 5.14 16.04 9.21
N ASP A 346 4.34 15.64 8.23
CA ASP A 346 3.03 16.19 7.93
C ASP A 346 1.90 15.64 8.84
N GLY A 347 2.23 14.80 9.81
CA GLY A 347 1.26 14.19 10.75
C GLY A 347 0.53 12.98 10.18
N THR A 348 0.90 12.48 8.99
CA THR A 348 0.32 11.29 8.36
C THR A 348 1.08 10.02 8.70
N PHE A 349 0.42 8.86 8.56
CA PHE A 349 1.03 7.53 8.63
C PHE A 349 1.24 6.91 7.24
N LYS A 350 0.41 7.28 6.27
CA LYS A 350 0.33 6.73 4.91
C LYS A 350 0.07 5.22 4.93
N PRO A 351 -1.06 4.76 5.48
CA PRO A 351 -1.35 3.34 5.72
C PRO A 351 -1.37 2.50 4.45
N GLY A 352 -1.83 3.07 3.33
CA GLY A 352 -1.88 2.42 2.02
C GLY A 352 -0.56 2.38 1.27
N ASN A 353 0.45 3.14 1.69
CA ASN A 353 1.75 3.13 1.02
C ASN A 353 2.49 1.81 1.27
N ASN A 354 3.20 1.33 0.26
CA ASN A 354 4.06 0.17 0.40
C ASN A 354 5.24 0.49 1.33
N ILE A 355 5.59 -0.47 2.20
CA ILE A 355 6.72 -0.28 3.11
C ILE A 355 8.04 -0.63 2.43
N THR A 356 9.04 0.22 2.61
CA THR A 356 10.38 0.01 2.04
C THR A 356 11.24 -0.88 2.92
N ARG A 357 12.29 -1.46 2.35
CA ARG A 357 13.27 -2.29 3.06
C ARG A 357 13.95 -1.53 4.22
N ALA A 358 14.23 -0.25 4.04
CA ALA A 358 14.78 0.60 5.09
C ALA A 358 13.81 0.77 6.26
N GLU A 359 12.53 0.99 5.98
CA GLU A 359 11.49 1.10 6.99
C GLU A 359 11.28 -0.24 7.72
N VAL A 360 11.25 -1.37 6.99
CA VAL A 360 11.18 -2.70 7.59
C VAL A 360 12.34 -2.94 8.54
N ALA A 361 13.58 -2.61 8.15
CA ALA A 361 14.73 -2.73 9.04
C ALA A 361 14.53 -1.93 10.34
N ALA A 362 14.13 -0.67 10.21
CA ALA A 362 13.96 0.22 11.37
C ALA A 362 12.84 -0.26 12.30
N VAL A 363 11.68 -0.62 11.76
CA VAL A 363 10.53 -1.07 12.57
C VAL A 363 10.86 -2.41 13.24
N THR A 364 11.47 -3.34 12.52
CA THR A 364 11.82 -4.66 13.08
C THR A 364 12.89 -4.58 14.16
N CYS A 365 13.93 -3.75 14.01
CA CYS A 365 14.91 -3.52 15.07
C CYS A 365 14.24 -2.97 16.34
N ARG A 366 13.33 -1.99 16.19
CA ARG A 366 12.59 -1.44 17.34
C ARG A 366 11.66 -2.48 18.00
N LEU A 367 10.97 -3.30 17.21
CA LEU A 367 10.12 -4.39 17.68
C LEU A 367 10.94 -5.43 18.47
N LEU A 368 12.15 -5.75 18.01
CA LEU A 368 13.08 -6.69 18.63
C LEU A 368 13.90 -6.04 19.76
N GLU A 369 13.76 -4.73 19.98
CA GLU A 369 14.53 -3.97 20.98
C GLU A 369 16.04 -4.04 20.74
N ARG A 370 16.45 -4.10 19.46
CA ARG A 370 17.86 -4.15 19.03
C ARG A 370 18.37 -2.77 18.66
N SER A 371 19.62 -2.49 19.00
CA SER A 371 20.29 -1.23 18.66
C SER A 371 21.71 -1.46 18.17
N ALA A 372 22.05 -0.81 17.06
CA ALA A 372 23.39 -0.88 16.50
C ALA A 372 24.44 -0.28 17.47
N ASP A 373 25.56 -0.97 17.66
CA ASP A 373 26.75 -0.39 18.29
C ASP A 373 27.54 0.43 17.23
N ILE A 374 27.30 1.72 17.25
CA ILE A 374 27.88 2.66 16.26
C ILE A 374 29.40 2.65 16.33
N GLU A 375 29.98 2.62 17.53
CA GLU A 375 31.43 2.65 17.74
C GLU A 375 32.07 1.36 17.22
N TYR A 376 31.48 0.21 17.55
CA TYR A 376 31.94 -1.08 17.03
C TYR A 376 31.88 -1.14 15.50
N ILE A 377 30.74 -0.74 14.92
CA ILE A 377 30.54 -0.76 13.46
C ILE A 377 31.58 0.13 12.76
N ARG A 378 31.84 1.32 13.26
CA ARG A 378 32.85 2.24 12.70
C ARG A 378 34.25 1.65 12.80
N ALA A 379 34.59 1.08 13.94
CA ALA A 379 35.91 0.51 14.17
C ALA A 379 36.19 -0.73 13.31
N HIS A 380 35.16 -1.53 13.00
CA HIS A 380 35.30 -2.81 12.34
C HIS A 380 34.62 -2.86 10.95
N LEU A 381 34.35 -1.71 10.33
CA LEU A 381 33.57 -1.62 9.09
C LEU A 381 34.06 -2.53 7.96
N LYS A 382 35.39 -2.76 7.87
CA LYS A 382 36.00 -3.61 6.84
C LYS A 382 35.91 -5.12 7.15
N GLU A 383 35.60 -5.45 8.38
CA GLU A 383 35.55 -6.80 8.92
C GLU A 383 34.11 -7.30 9.02
N LEU A 384 33.15 -6.41 8.89
CA LEU A 384 31.74 -6.76 8.99
C LEU A 384 31.34 -7.72 7.86
N PRO A 385 30.53 -8.74 8.17
CA PRO A 385 30.03 -9.69 7.18
C PRO A 385 29.27 -9.04 6.02
N ARG A 386 28.61 -7.89 6.29
CA ARG A 386 27.83 -7.16 5.28
C ARG A 386 28.00 -5.67 5.41
N VAL A 387 28.44 -5.07 4.32
CA VAL A 387 28.45 -3.63 4.09
C VAL A 387 27.86 -3.39 2.71
N PHE A 388 27.08 -2.34 2.53
CA PHE A 388 26.32 -2.10 1.33
C PHE A 388 26.79 -0.86 0.58
N ALA A 389 27.02 -1.00 -0.74
CA ALA A 389 27.55 0.07 -1.56
C ALA A 389 26.59 1.27 -1.74
N ASP A 390 25.28 1.02 -1.59
CA ASP A 390 24.19 1.99 -1.72
C ASP A 390 23.73 2.57 -0.38
N MET A 391 24.48 2.31 0.72
CA MET A 391 24.17 2.80 2.07
C MET A 391 25.40 3.45 2.71
N ASN A 392 25.17 4.55 3.42
CA ASN A 392 26.18 5.20 4.23
C ASN A 392 25.54 5.85 5.46
N GLU A 393 26.36 6.38 6.36
CA GLU A 393 25.92 7.00 7.63
C GLU A 393 24.98 8.21 7.46
N GLN A 394 24.93 8.82 6.27
CA GLN A 394 24.03 9.94 5.99
C GLN A 394 22.60 9.46 5.71
N HIS A 395 22.41 8.18 5.38
CA HIS A 395 21.10 7.63 5.20
C HIS A 395 20.45 7.37 6.56
N TRP A 396 19.23 7.88 6.77
CA TRP A 396 18.51 7.83 8.06
C TRP A 396 18.38 6.41 8.67
N ALA A 397 18.31 5.37 7.83
CA ALA A 397 18.16 3.98 8.28
C ALA A 397 19.49 3.21 8.37
N TYR A 398 20.64 3.87 8.13
CA TYR A 398 21.94 3.19 8.04
C TYR A 398 22.20 2.25 9.23
N TRP A 399 22.05 2.76 10.44
CA TRP A 399 22.32 1.99 11.66
C TRP A 399 21.35 0.83 11.85
N TYR A 400 20.07 1.03 11.51
CA TYR A 400 19.08 -0.06 11.53
C TYR A 400 19.40 -1.15 10.49
N VAL A 401 19.90 -0.78 9.33
CA VAL A 401 20.30 -1.72 8.28
C VAL A 401 21.55 -2.49 8.69
N MET A 402 22.53 -1.83 9.31
CA MET A 402 23.73 -2.49 9.80
C MET A 402 23.41 -3.49 10.92
N GLU A 403 22.52 -3.15 11.84
CA GLU A 403 21.98 -4.02 12.86
C GLU A 403 21.24 -5.23 12.26
N ALA A 404 20.34 -4.97 11.32
CA ALA A 404 19.51 -6.00 10.69
C ALA A 404 20.30 -7.00 9.85
N ALA A 405 21.44 -6.58 9.32
CA ALA A 405 22.20 -7.34 8.33
C ALA A 405 23.42 -8.08 8.89
N ASN A 406 23.91 -7.72 10.06
CA ASN A 406 25.09 -8.33 10.65
C ASN A 406 24.74 -9.05 11.95
N GLY A 407 24.85 -10.38 11.95
CA GLY A 407 24.70 -11.16 13.17
C GLY A 407 25.84 -10.86 14.15
N HIS A 408 25.55 -10.81 15.45
CA HIS A 408 26.54 -10.47 16.46
C HIS A 408 26.20 -11.01 17.86
N ASP A 409 27.21 -11.25 18.64
CA ASP A 409 27.08 -11.39 20.10
C ASP A 409 27.17 -10.01 20.73
N TYR A 410 26.49 -9.81 21.82
CA TYR A 410 26.41 -8.52 22.47
C TYR A 410 26.28 -8.61 23.98
N THR A 411 26.54 -7.52 24.67
CA THR A 411 26.10 -7.28 26.05
C THR A 411 25.14 -6.06 26.03
N LYS A 412 24.20 -6.04 26.97
CA LYS A 412 23.19 -4.96 27.04
C LYS A 412 23.19 -4.30 28.40
N SER A 413 23.25 -2.99 28.45
CA SER A 413 23.11 -2.18 29.65
C SER A 413 22.02 -1.10 29.39
N GLY A 414 20.89 -1.27 30.04
CA GLY A 414 19.70 -0.48 29.73
C GLY A 414 19.24 -0.71 28.29
N ASN A 415 19.18 0.37 27.48
CA ASN A 415 18.82 0.32 26.07
C ASN A 415 20.04 0.30 25.13
N THR A 416 21.25 0.27 25.66
CA THR A 416 22.48 0.29 24.87
C THR A 416 23.05 -1.11 24.74
N GLU A 417 23.39 -1.50 23.53
CA GLU A 417 24.08 -2.73 23.20
C GLU A 417 25.54 -2.43 22.90
N THR A 418 26.40 -3.35 23.33
CA THR A 418 27.83 -3.35 23.01
C THR A 418 28.13 -4.66 22.28
N TRP A 419 28.54 -4.57 21.03
CA TRP A 419 28.86 -5.72 20.21
C TRP A 419 30.21 -6.33 20.61
N LEU A 420 30.28 -7.63 20.66
CA LEU A 420 31.48 -8.37 21.05
C LEU A 420 32.17 -8.99 19.84
N ARG A 421 31.40 -9.56 18.93
CA ARG A 421 31.86 -10.14 17.66
C ARG A 421 30.71 -10.21 16.68
N THR A 422 31.05 -10.24 15.38
CA THR A 422 30.07 -10.39 14.29
C THR A 422 30.22 -11.73 13.58
N TYR A 423 29.11 -12.20 12.99
CA TYR A 423 29.06 -13.41 12.17
C TYR A 423 28.02 -13.24 11.02
N PRO A 424 28.13 -14.02 9.90
CA PRO A 424 27.30 -13.92 8.72
C PRO A 424 25.79 -14.13 8.95
#